data_57c19702a56bc6091b94e5eebb0fe7d6
#
_entry.id   57c19702a56bc6091b94e5eebb0fe7d6
#
_cell.length_a   1.000
_cell.length_b   1.000
_cell.length_c   1.000
_cell.angle_alpha   90.00
_cell.angle_beta   90.00
_cell.angle_gamma   90.00
#
_symmetry.space_group_name_H-M   'P 1'
#
loop_
_entity.id
_entity.type
_entity.pdbx_description
1 polymer ?
#
loop_
_entity_poly.entity_id
_entity_poly.type
_entity_poly.pdbx_seq_one_letter_code
_entity_poly.pdbx_strand_id
1 'polypeptide(L)'
;RLEQTDYMAYLVMDGGQCAGYFSYGAASHGGYKDFSFCLNSLYLLPPYQHMGLGRRIFAQVRQAARERKLDSFFCGCNVHNLPARRFYEKMGGVVGEIDDGHENLAEDQMYFEFCTGEQI
;
A
#
# COMPACT_ATOMS: atom_id res chain seq x y z
N ARG A 1 -26.90 -9.37 2.66
CA ARG A 1 -26.53 -8.94 1.32
C ARG A 1 -25.12 -8.43 1.30
N LEU A 2 -24.33 -8.85 0.33
CA LEU A 2 -22.99 -8.35 0.13
C LEU A 2 -23.04 -7.03 -0.65
N GLU A 3 -22.41 -6.03 -0.12
CA GLU A 3 -22.27 -4.77 -0.83
C GLU A 3 -21.09 -4.88 -1.79
N GLN A 4 -21.28 -4.30 -2.96
CA GLN A 4 -20.21 -4.21 -3.92
C GLN A 4 -19.25 -3.11 -3.49
N THR A 5 -18.00 -3.44 -3.31
CA THR A 5 -16.97 -2.49 -2.91
C THR A 5 -15.98 -2.30 -4.05
N ASP A 6 -15.41 -1.11 -4.14
CA ASP A 6 -14.33 -0.83 -5.08
C ASP A 6 -13.00 -1.27 -4.46
N TYR A 7 -12.82 -2.57 -4.40
CA TYR A 7 -11.72 -3.20 -3.68
C TYR A 7 -11.22 -4.39 -4.48
N MET A 8 -9.92 -4.44 -4.74
CA MET A 8 -9.27 -5.50 -5.50
C MET A 8 -8.21 -6.18 -4.65
N ALA A 9 -8.24 -7.50 -4.62
CA ALA A 9 -7.24 -8.31 -3.93
C ALA A 9 -6.64 -9.31 -4.91
N TYR A 10 -5.34 -9.48 -4.83
CA TYR A 10 -4.59 -10.32 -5.76
C TYR A 10 -3.64 -11.24 -5.03
N LEU A 11 -3.48 -12.43 -5.55
CA LEU A 11 -2.39 -13.32 -5.16
C LEU A 11 -1.24 -13.12 -6.14
N VAL A 12 -0.02 -13.08 -5.61
CA VAL A 12 1.19 -13.07 -6.43
C VAL A 12 1.64 -14.51 -6.55
N MET A 13 1.65 -15.02 -7.78
CA MET A 13 1.95 -16.43 -8.01
C MET A 13 3.27 -16.61 -8.75
N ASP A 14 4.02 -17.61 -8.33
CA ASP A 14 5.23 -18.08 -9.01
C ASP A 14 4.97 -19.52 -9.43
N GLY A 15 4.50 -19.70 -10.67
CA GLY A 15 4.04 -21.01 -11.11
C GLY A 15 2.87 -21.47 -10.24
N GLY A 16 3.03 -22.60 -9.58
CA GLY A 16 2.00 -23.14 -8.69
C GLY A 16 2.12 -22.67 -7.25
N GLN A 17 3.08 -21.80 -6.93
CA GLN A 17 3.33 -21.38 -5.56
C GLN A 17 2.87 -19.93 -5.33
N CYS A 18 2.27 -19.68 -4.16
CA CYS A 18 1.91 -18.34 -3.77
C CYS A 18 3.12 -17.62 -3.18
N ALA A 19 3.50 -16.50 -3.79
CA ALA A 19 4.63 -15.69 -3.37
C ALA A 19 4.21 -14.56 -2.43
N GLY A 20 2.93 -14.21 -2.42
CA GLY A 20 2.43 -13.13 -1.58
C GLY A 20 1.04 -12.69 -2.01
N TYR A 21 0.62 -11.54 -1.49
CA TYR A 21 -0.66 -10.95 -1.86
C TYR A 21 -0.60 -9.44 -1.70
N PHE A 22 -1.51 -8.77 -2.36
CA PHE A 22 -1.72 -7.35 -2.15
C PHE A 22 -3.18 -6.98 -2.44
N SER A 23 -3.59 -5.86 -1.89
CA SER A 23 -4.95 -5.37 -2.12
C SER A 23 -4.96 -3.86 -2.12
N TYR A 24 -5.85 -3.30 -2.92
CA TYR A 24 -6.03 -1.86 -3.01
C TYR A 24 -7.49 -1.56 -3.34
N GLY A 25 -7.87 -0.32 -3.14
CA GLY A 25 -9.22 0.10 -3.47
C GLY A 25 -9.62 1.36 -2.72
N ALA A 26 -10.91 1.59 -2.67
CA ALA A 26 -11.47 2.74 -1.99
C ALA A 26 -11.08 2.73 -0.52
N ALA A 27 -10.69 3.88 0.00
CA ALA A 27 -10.43 4.03 1.41
C ALA A 27 -11.74 3.91 2.16
N SER A 28 -11.75 3.03 3.16
CA SER A 28 -12.95 2.77 3.95
C SER A 28 -13.16 3.84 5.02
N HIS A 29 -14.16 3.63 5.85
CA HIS A 29 -14.47 4.53 6.95
C HIS A 29 -13.24 4.79 7.83
N GLY A 30 -13.04 6.06 8.18
CA GLY A 30 -11.88 6.45 8.94
C GLY A 30 -10.61 6.48 8.12
N GLY A 31 -10.75 6.54 6.80
CA GLY A 31 -9.61 6.66 5.91
C GLY A 31 -8.76 7.88 6.21
N TYR A 32 -7.57 7.87 5.69
CA TYR A 32 -6.55 8.85 5.96
C TYR A 32 -6.83 10.16 5.21
N LYS A 33 -6.95 11.27 5.92
CA LYS A 33 -7.20 12.60 5.36
C LYS A 33 -8.36 12.54 4.34
N ASP A 34 -8.22 13.21 3.21
CA ASP A 34 -9.21 13.23 2.14
C ASP A 34 -8.92 12.21 1.03
N PHE A 35 -8.01 11.28 1.28
CA PHE A 35 -7.65 10.26 0.30
C PHE A 35 -8.81 9.28 0.11
N SER A 36 -9.19 9.05 -1.12
CA SER A 36 -10.27 8.13 -1.47
C SER A 36 -9.77 6.75 -1.90
N PHE A 37 -8.46 6.56 -2.00
CA PHE A 37 -7.88 5.34 -2.54
C PHE A 37 -6.61 4.98 -1.78
N CYS A 38 -6.43 3.70 -1.50
CA CYS A 38 -5.26 3.25 -0.74
C CYS A 38 -4.78 1.88 -1.18
N LEU A 39 -3.51 1.63 -0.92
CA LEU A 39 -2.95 0.29 -0.91
C LEU A 39 -3.22 -0.26 0.49
N ASN A 40 -4.14 -1.23 0.60
CA ASN A 40 -4.57 -1.75 1.88
C ASN A 40 -3.57 -2.71 2.50
N SER A 41 -3.01 -3.59 1.68
CA SER A 41 -2.08 -4.59 2.17
C SER A 41 -1.12 -4.99 1.07
N LEU A 42 0.08 -5.35 1.49
CA LEU A 42 1.11 -5.86 0.60
C LEU A 42 2.00 -6.79 1.42
N TYR A 43 2.08 -8.02 1.00
CA TYR A 43 2.93 -9.00 1.65
C TYR A 43 3.60 -9.89 0.60
N LEU A 44 4.91 -10.03 0.72
CA LEU A 44 5.69 -10.95 -0.09
C LEU A 44 6.48 -11.86 0.85
N LEU A 45 6.46 -13.15 0.56
CA LEU A 45 7.29 -14.10 1.30
C LEU A 45 8.76 -13.73 1.14
N PRO A 46 9.59 -13.97 2.18
CA PRO A 46 10.99 -13.56 2.17
C PRO A 46 11.77 -13.94 0.90
N PRO A 47 11.64 -15.16 0.34
CA PRO A 47 12.39 -15.50 -0.87
C PRO A 47 12.04 -14.64 -2.08
N TYR A 48 10.90 -13.98 -2.06
CA TYR A 48 10.41 -13.16 -3.17
C TYR A 48 10.59 -11.67 -2.96
N GLN A 49 11.17 -11.29 -1.84
CA GLN A 49 11.50 -9.89 -1.60
C GLN A 49 12.78 -9.53 -2.36
N HIS A 50 12.93 -8.25 -2.66
CA HIS A 50 14.09 -7.71 -3.38
C HIS A 50 14.26 -8.24 -4.82
N MET A 51 13.15 -8.70 -5.42
CA MET A 51 13.13 -9.21 -6.79
C MET A 51 12.41 -8.27 -7.76
N GLY A 52 12.12 -7.06 -7.35
CA GLY A 52 11.40 -6.11 -8.19
C GLY A 52 9.89 -6.29 -8.22
N LEU A 53 9.35 -7.28 -7.49
CA LEU A 53 7.91 -7.53 -7.46
C LEU A 53 7.14 -6.38 -6.82
N GLY A 54 7.68 -5.82 -5.74
CA GLY A 54 7.05 -4.67 -5.09
C GLY A 54 6.90 -3.49 -6.04
N ARG A 55 7.92 -3.22 -6.83
CA ARG A 55 7.87 -2.15 -7.83
C ARG A 55 6.78 -2.41 -8.87
N ARG A 56 6.64 -3.65 -9.30
CA ARG A 56 5.60 -4.04 -10.25
C ARG A 56 4.21 -3.89 -9.64
N ILE A 57 4.06 -4.25 -8.37
CA ILE A 57 2.80 -4.09 -7.64
C ILE A 57 2.45 -2.60 -7.55
N PHE A 58 3.40 -1.75 -7.20
CA PHE A 58 3.16 -0.31 -7.12
C PHE A 58 2.80 0.28 -8.48
N ALA A 59 3.39 -0.22 -9.56
CA ALA A 59 3.00 0.22 -10.90
C ALA A 59 1.54 -0.09 -11.18
N GLN A 60 1.07 -1.27 -10.79
CA GLN A 60 -0.33 -1.64 -10.93
C GLN A 60 -1.25 -0.78 -10.08
N VAL A 61 -0.86 -0.50 -8.83
CA VAL A 61 -1.65 0.34 -7.93
C VAL A 61 -1.75 1.76 -8.50
N ARG A 62 -0.66 2.31 -8.98
CA ARG A 62 -0.66 3.64 -9.61
C ARG A 62 -1.57 3.67 -10.84
N GLN A 63 -1.51 2.63 -11.66
CA GLN A 63 -2.36 2.55 -12.84
C GLN A 63 -3.83 2.49 -12.44
N ALA A 64 -4.16 1.71 -11.43
CA ALA A 64 -5.53 1.62 -10.94
C ALA A 64 -6.05 2.97 -10.43
N ALA A 65 -5.20 3.73 -9.74
CA ALA A 65 -5.55 5.06 -9.28
C ALA A 65 -5.75 6.03 -10.44
N ARG A 66 -4.89 5.97 -11.46
CA ARG A 66 -5.03 6.80 -12.66
C ARG A 66 -6.33 6.51 -13.41
N GLU A 67 -6.71 5.24 -13.50
CA GLU A 67 -7.95 4.85 -14.15
C GLU A 67 -9.17 5.42 -13.43
N ARG A 68 -9.04 5.69 -12.14
CA ARG A 68 -10.05 6.36 -11.34
C ARG A 68 -9.89 7.89 -11.36
N LYS A 69 -8.97 8.39 -12.16
CA LYS A 69 -8.69 9.83 -12.30
C LYS A 69 -8.23 10.46 -10.99
N LEU A 70 -7.50 9.70 -10.19
CA LEU A 70 -6.93 10.17 -8.93
C LEU A 70 -5.45 10.48 -9.15
N ASP A 71 -4.97 11.54 -8.50
CA ASP A 71 -3.58 11.98 -8.62
C ASP A 71 -2.71 11.51 -7.44
N SER A 72 -3.32 10.87 -6.45
CA SER A 72 -2.59 10.39 -5.27
C SER A 72 -3.30 9.21 -4.62
N PHE A 73 -2.56 8.47 -3.82
CA PHE A 73 -3.08 7.43 -2.95
C PHE A 73 -2.17 7.32 -1.73
N PHE A 74 -2.59 6.54 -0.74
CA PHE A 74 -1.79 6.37 0.47
C PHE A 74 -1.68 4.90 0.86
N CYS A 75 -0.74 4.62 1.75
CA CYS A 75 -0.69 3.36 2.49
C CYS A 75 -0.21 3.64 3.91
N GLY A 76 -0.45 2.69 4.78
CA GLY A 76 0.01 2.78 6.16
C GLY A 76 0.88 1.60 6.54
N CYS A 77 1.72 1.78 7.55
CA CYS A 77 2.44 0.68 8.16
C CYS A 77 2.73 1.02 9.62
N ASN A 78 3.14 0.00 10.38
CA ASN A 78 3.55 0.24 11.75
C ASN A 78 4.85 1.04 11.76
N VAL A 79 4.94 2.01 12.66
CA VAL A 79 6.11 2.90 12.79
C VAL A 79 7.40 2.10 13.02
N HIS A 80 7.29 0.95 13.69
CA HIS A 80 8.46 0.14 14.06
C HIS A 80 8.86 -0.87 12.99
N ASN A 81 8.10 -0.96 11.90
CA ASN A 81 8.40 -1.85 10.78
C ASN A 81 9.38 -1.14 9.82
N LEU A 82 10.66 -1.16 10.19
CA LEU A 82 11.69 -0.45 9.43
C LEU A 82 11.83 -0.94 8.00
N PRO A 83 11.79 -2.25 7.71
CA PRO A 83 11.87 -2.70 6.31
C PRO A 83 10.74 -2.16 5.45
N ALA A 84 9.50 -2.13 5.97
CA ALA A 84 8.36 -1.59 5.24
C ALA A 84 8.54 -0.09 5.00
N ARG A 85 9.00 0.65 6.01
CA ARG A 85 9.25 2.08 5.90
C ARG A 85 10.24 2.38 4.77
N ARG A 86 11.36 1.66 4.75
CA ARG A 86 12.38 1.83 3.71
C ARG A 86 11.83 1.51 2.33
N PHE A 87 11.04 0.45 2.26
CA PHE A 87 10.43 0.04 0.99
C PHE A 87 9.48 1.10 0.45
N TYR A 88 8.59 1.62 1.30
CA TYR A 88 7.64 2.63 0.86
C TYR A 88 8.32 3.94 0.45
N GLU A 89 9.35 4.35 1.18
CA GLU A 89 10.14 5.52 0.80
C GLU A 89 10.81 5.29 -0.55
N LYS A 90 11.35 4.11 -0.77
CA LYS A 90 11.99 3.75 -2.04
C LYS A 90 11.01 3.77 -3.20
N MET A 91 9.74 3.44 -2.94
CA MET A 91 8.70 3.47 -3.96
C MET A 91 8.19 4.90 -4.24
N GLY A 92 8.74 5.89 -3.61
CA GLY A 92 8.38 7.29 -3.83
C GLY A 92 7.42 7.84 -2.80
N GLY A 93 7.19 7.12 -1.72
CA GLY A 93 6.29 7.59 -0.67
C GLY A 93 6.89 8.73 0.13
N VAL A 94 6.05 9.70 0.44
CA VAL A 94 6.40 10.81 1.32
C VAL A 94 5.66 10.60 2.63
N VAL A 95 6.36 10.72 3.74
CA VAL A 95 5.74 10.55 5.07
C VAL A 95 4.69 11.62 5.27
N GLY A 96 3.46 11.19 5.56
CA GLY A 96 2.37 12.07 5.92
C GLY A 96 2.25 12.18 7.43
N GLU A 97 1.18 11.60 7.98
CA GLU A 97 0.96 11.64 9.43
C GLU A 97 1.58 10.44 10.12
N ILE A 98 1.96 10.65 11.38
CA ILE A 98 2.46 9.61 12.28
C ILE A 98 1.57 9.63 13.51
N ASP A 99 1.00 8.47 13.83
CA ASP A 99 0.17 8.29 15.02
C ASP A 99 0.88 7.29 15.94
N ASP A 100 1.75 7.79 16.79
CA ASP A 100 2.57 6.98 17.68
C ASP A 100 2.40 7.37 19.14
N GLY A 101 3.23 6.80 20.00
CA GLY A 101 3.18 7.07 21.42
C GLY A 101 2.15 6.23 22.16
N HIS A 102 1.64 5.17 21.55
CA HIS A 102 0.70 4.26 22.19
C HIS A 102 1.40 3.30 23.15
N GLU A 103 0.73 2.88 24.20
CA GLU A 103 1.26 1.87 25.10
C GLU A 103 1.51 0.57 24.38
N ASN A 104 0.57 0.19 23.51
CA ASN A 104 0.74 -0.98 22.63
C ASN A 104 1.42 -0.52 21.35
N LEU A 105 2.66 -0.94 21.15
CA LEU A 105 3.45 -0.54 19.98
C LEU A 105 2.82 -0.98 18.66
N ALA A 106 1.97 -2.02 18.67
CA ALA A 106 1.26 -2.45 17.47
C ALA A 106 0.26 -1.41 16.97
N GLU A 107 -0.12 -0.46 17.81
CA GLU A 107 -1.05 0.62 17.44
C GLU A 107 -0.35 1.84 16.85
N ASP A 108 0.97 1.86 16.89
CA ASP A 108 1.74 2.97 16.32
C ASP A 108 1.74 2.86 14.79
N GLN A 109 1.13 3.82 14.14
CA GLN A 109 0.97 3.81 12.69
C GLN A 109 1.56 5.04 12.05
N MET A 110 2.05 4.88 10.83
CA MET A 110 2.47 5.99 10.00
C MET A 110 1.93 5.80 8.59
N TYR A 111 1.81 6.89 7.88
CA TYR A 111 1.21 6.91 6.57
C TYR A 111 2.16 7.49 5.55
N PHE A 112 2.15 6.90 4.36
CA PHE A 112 2.91 7.38 3.21
C PHE A 112 1.95 7.81 2.12
N GLU A 113 2.28 8.93 1.49
CA GLU A 113 1.48 9.50 0.41
C GLU A 113 2.27 9.36 -0.89
N PHE A 114 1.59 8.97 -1.94
CA PHE A 114 2.19 8.69 -3.25
C PHE A 114 1.48 9.46 -4.34
N CYS A 115 2.24 9.99 -5.29
CA CYS A 115 1.69 10.56 -6.52
C CYS A 115 1.47 9.45 -7.53
N THR A 116 0.40 9.56 -8.32
CA THR A 116 0.10 8.62 -9.39
C THR A 116 0.75 9.01 -10.71
N GLY A 117 1.21 10.24 -10.85
CA GLY A 117 1.88 10.71 -12.04
C GLY A 117 3.22 10.04 -12.26
N GLU A 118 3.77 10.20 -13.47
CA GLU A 118 5.10 9.72 -13.77
C GLU A 118 6.12 10.55 -13.02
N GLN A 119 7.06 9.86 -12.42
CA GLN A 119 8.22 10.52 -11.83
C GLN A 119 9.29 10.62 -12.91
N ILE A 120 9.64 11.82 -13.19
CA ILE A 120 10.69 12.11 -14.17
C ILE A 120 12.00 12.29 -13.40
#